data_bf08d4c8a87fd556883190d903d5e750
#
_entry.id   bf08d4c8a87fd556883190d903d5e750
#
_cell.length_a   1.000
_cell.length_b   1.000
_cell.length_c   1.000
_cell.angle_alpha   90.00
_cell.angle_beta   90.00
_cell.angle_gamma   90.00
#
_symmetry.space_group_name_H-M   'P 1'
#
loop_
_entity.id
_entity.type
_entity.pdbx_description
1 polymer ?
#
loop_
_entity_poly.entity_id
_entity_poly.type
_entity_poly.pdbx_seq_one_letter_code
_entity_poly.pdbx_strand_id
1 'polypeptide(L)'
;MTKKHSSIIFSKNHNIGTNLEHIGDAIYRNGIWSEVIKNRKFCGPDKLVWNNGLEHDHLDYGIIQPWIGFNASARHVMYAHSNSEYITKGEELISRYGSGKQSQQITIREKSLKKRGIQQKIYLINPKDEFDFSIISKGENQKVFIEIGEIKFSFFTKKNWYKFSKKIKFKKFSSNKKISISIESGNIYLANCSLMPQDTIYGFRKDITEMIKEWTPSYIRWPGGNFLSGYYWQNGIGNKDNRLPYYDHAWYQWEDNDVGTDEFMKWCEYIGSEPMITINTGDGTIKDAQNWIEYITGSIDTEYGKLRLKNGRRKPYNLETIFIGNEMFGGWQIGHTDPVTYAKKYDQFVKALKKINKKLRFIAVGACSDHFGHWNEQVLKNINEKIDELSIHYYSIRTEKDKNPPNYKTRYLPTVAASTEVRIMLDRTIREINKYSHKNIKIAFDEWNTYVEAHTPYFIENYNIADAIYAASLLHACINRGDIIRNTGIYHLINVMGNYQIDRKKIWKSPTTLVLELFTKFHKGLILKSKIITENFYSPR
;
A
#
# COMPACT_ATOMS: atom_id res chain seq x y z
N MET A 1 -11.01 17.02 52.92
CA MET A 1 -10.51 18.16 52.12
C MET A 1 -10.29 17.70 50.69
N THR A 2 -11.27 17.93 49.85
CA THR A 2 -11.22 17.56 48.42
C THR A 2 -10.54 18.69 47.67
N LYS A 3 -9.30 18.49 47.27
CA LYS A 3 -8.65 19.40 46.31
C LYS A 3 -9.20 19.15 44.91
N LYS A 4 -10.05 20.07 44.47
CA LYS A 4 -10.38 20.27 43.06
C LYS A 4 -9.10 20.61 42.31
N HIS A 5 -8.57 19.70 41.54
CA HIS A 5 -7.60 19.97 40.46
C HIS A 5 -7.84 19.02 39.31
N SER A 6 -8.88 19.29 38.56
CA SER A 6 -9.00 18.74 37.22
C SER A 6 -9.00 19.89 36.22
N SER A 7 -7.85 20.35 35.83
CA SER A 7 -7.78 21.09 34.58
C SER A 7 -8.00 20.07 33.46
N ILE A 8 -9.15 20.15 32.82
CA ILE A 8 -9.48 19.35 31.63
C ILE A 8 -8.59 19.87 30.52
N ILE A 9 -7.71 19.01 29.99
CA ILE A 9 -6.99 19.27 28.76
C ILE A 9 -7.77 18.57 27.65
N PHE A 10 -8.16 19.33 26.69
CA PHE A 10 -9.07 18.93 25.64
C PHE A 10 -8.53 17.87 24.69
N SER A 11 -9.35 16.93 24.26
CA SER A 11 -9.63 16.74 22.84
C SER A 11 -10.74 15.73 22.60
N LYS A 12 -11.80 16.15 21.96
CA LYS A 12 -12.79 15.24 21.37
C LYS A 12 -12.31 14.59 20.07
N ASN A 13 -11.14 14.94 19.52
CA ASN A 13 -10.78 14.70 18.12
C ASN A 13 -9.32 14.26 17.91
N HIS A 14 -8.73 13.48 18.81
CA HIS A 14 -7.45 12.84 18.54
C HIS A 14 -7.68 11.51 17.83
N ASN A 15 -7.21 11.39 16.59
CA ASN A 15 -7.40 10.22 15.74
C ASN A 15 -6.17 9.31 15.77
N ILE A 16 -6.40 8.03 16.02
CA ILE A 16 -5.36 7.00 15.93
C ILE A 16 -5.61 6.19 14.66
N GLY A 17 -4.72 6.31 13.70
CA GLY A 17 -4.84 5.69 12.38
C GLY A 17 -3.58 4.96 11.96
N THR A 18 -3.52 4.67 10.68
CA THR A 18 -2.40 3.94 10.07
C THR A 18 -2.28 4.25 8.58
N ASN A 19 -1.22 3.73 7.95
CA ASN A 19 -0.97 3.86 6.53
C ASN A 19 -1.15 2.52 5.82
N LEU A 20 -1.64 2.56 4.60
CA LEU A 20 -1.64 1.43 3.68
C LEU A 20 -0.96 1.86 2.38
N GLU A 21 0.28 1.42 2.19
CA GLU A 21 1.09 1.75 1.02
C GLU A 21 1.29 0.53 0.13
N HIS A 22 1.46 0.75 -1.16
CA HIS A 22 1.81 -0.29 -2.12
C HIS A 22 3.32 -0.58 -2.04
N ILE A 23 3.74 -1.27 -1.00
CA ILE A 23 5.14 -1.63 -0.73
C ILE A 23 5.27 -3.12 -0.42
N GLY A 24 6.27 -3.77 -1.01
CA GLY A 24 6.58 -5.16 -0.74
C GLY A 24 5.39 -6.10 -0.94
N ASP A 25 5.09 -6.86 0.07
CA ASP A 25 3.94 -7.77 0.11
C ASP A 25 2.78 -7.25 0.99
N ALA A 26 2.68 -5.95 1.15
CA ALA A 26 1.58 -5.36 1.92
C ALA A 26 0.22 -5.52 1.21
N ILE A 27 0.19 -5.27 -0.09
CA ILE A 27 -1.04 -5.38 -0.88
C ILE A 27 -1.13 -6.75 -1.55
N TYR A 28 -0.17 -7.08 -2.42
CA TYR A 28 -0.17 -8.30 -3.24
C TYR A 28 0.72 -9.40 -2.66
N ARG A 29 0.82 -10.53 -3.34
CA ARG A 29 1.80 -11.61 -3.09
C ARG A 29 1.71 -12.31 -1.73
N ASN A 30 0.61 -12.36 -1.08
CA ASN A 30 0.22 -12.83 0.25
C ASN A 30 -0.11 -11.68 1.23
N GLY A 31 -0.21 -10.45 0.76
CA GLY A 31 -0.67 -9.33 1.53
C GLY A 31 -2.19 -9.33 1.73
N ILE A 32 -2.77 -8.14 1.76
CA ILE A 32 -4.20 -7.99 2.05
C ILE A 32 -5.10 -8.31 0.84
N TRP A 33 -4.58 -8.28 -0.39
CA TRP A 33 -5.34 -8.61 -1.61
C TRP A 33 -5.47 -10.11 -1.80
N SER A 34 -6.67 -10.57 -2.16
CA SER A 34 -6.99 -12.01 -2.18
C SER A 34 -6.53 -12.78 -3.42
N GLU A 35 -6.01 -12.11 -4.46
CA GLU A 35 -5.58 -12.78 -5.68
C GLU A 35 -4.47 -13.81 -5.40
N VAL A 36 -4.70 -15.05 -5.81
CA VAL A 36 -3.81 -16.18 -5.56
C VAL A 36 -2.67 -16.26 -6.58
N ILE A 37 -2.93 -15.85 -7.82
CA ILE A 37 -1.95 -15.88 -8.91
C ILE A 37 -1.00 -14.70 -8.80
N LYS A 38 0.29 -15.00 -8.66
CA LYS A 38 1.33 -13.96 -8.68
C LYS A 38 1.65 -13.56 -10.11
N ASN A 39 1.86 -12.25 -10.32
CA ASN A 39 2.06 -11.69 -11.65
C ASN A 39 1.02 -12.21 -12.64
N ARG A 40 -0.25 -12.01 -12.30
CA ARG A 40 -1.40 -12.51 -13.06
C ARG A 40 -1.52 -11.87 -14.44
N LYS A 41 -0.89 -10.73 -14.66
CA LYS A 41 -0.93 -9.94 -15.90
C LYS A 41 0.29 -10.17 -16.80
N PHE A 42 1.17 -11.09 -16.43
CA PHE A 42 2.36 -11.45 -17.19
C PHE A 42 3.24 -10.25 -17.53
N CYS A 43 3.54 -9.38 -16.57
CA CYS A 43 4.30 -8.16 -16.75
C CYS A 43 5.66 -8.22 -16.06
N GLY A 44 6.59 -7.43 -16.58
CA GLY A 44 7.93 -7.31 -16.02
C GLY A 44 9.00 -8.06 -16.80
N PRO A 45 10.22 -8.07 -16.30
CA PRO A 45 11.34 -8.75 -16.93
C PRO A 45 11.18 -10.27 -16.84
N ASP A 46 11.71 -10.95 -17.82
CA ASP A 46 12.01 -12.37 -17.66
C ASP A 46 13.23 -12.57 -16.74
N LYS A 47 13.57 -13.85 -16.48
CA LYS A 47 14.69 -14.18 -15.60
C LYS A 47 16.05 -13.63 -16.02
N LEU A 48 16.24 -13.27 -17.28
CA LEU A 48 17.54 -12.83 -17.80
C LEU A 48 17.94 -11.43 -17.36
N VAL A 49 16.98 -10.55 -17.13
CA VAL A 49 17.26 -9.11 -16.95
C VAL A 49 17.82 -8.81 -15.56
N TRP A 50 17.60 -9.68 -14.55
CA TRP A 50 17.84 -9.33 -13.15
C TRP A 50 18.74 -10.25 -12.33
N ASN A 51 19.30 -11.31 -12.90
CA ASN A 51 20.22 -12.16 -12.14
C ASN A 51 21.68 -11.77 -12.39
N ASN A 52 22.17 -10.83 -11.60
CA ASN A 52 23.61 -10.62 -11.44
C ASN A 52 24.27 -11.91 -10.90
N GLY A 53 24.57 -12.86 -11.79
CA GLY A 53 25.48 -13.96 -11.51
C GLY A 53 24.90 -15.23 -10.86
N LEU A 54 23.58 -15.40 -10.81
CA LEU A 54 23.00 -16.69 -10.39
C LEU A 54 22.74 -17.58 -11.61
N GLU A 55 23.02 -18.89 -11.46
CA GLU A 55 22.85 -19.90 -12.47
C GLU A 55 21.47 -19.82 -13.16
N HIS A 56 21.49 -19.61 -14.47
CA HIS A 56 20.28 -19.60 -15.29
C HIS A 56 19.85 -21.02 -15.59
N ASP A 57 18.67 -21.39 -15.13
CA ASP A 57 17.99 -22.56 -15.68
C ASP A 57 17.49 -22.19 -17.09
N HIS A 58 18.20 -22.72 -18.13
CA HIS A 58 17.85 -22.49 -19.53
C HIS A 58 16.42 -22.88 -19.89
N LEU A 59 15.74 -23.64 -19.04
CA LEU A 59 14.35 -24.05 -19.22
C LEU A 59 13.34 -22.94 -18.97
N ASP A 60 13.71 -21.88 -18.26
CA ASP A 60 12.83 -20.77 -17.89
C ASP A 60 13.11 -19.50 -18.71
N TYR A 61 13.97 -19.57 -19.72
CA TYR A 61 14.25 -18.44 -20.60
C TYR A 61 12.98 -17.93 -21.31
N GLY A 62 12.74 -16.62 -21.24
CA GLY A 62 11.55 -15.99 -21.84
C GLY A 62 10.26 -16.24 -21.07
N ILE A 63 10.32 -16.79 -19.86
CA ILE A 63 9.16 -16.98 -18.99
C ILE A 63 9.15 -15.87 -17.93
N ILE A 64 8.02 -15.19 -17.85
CA ILE A 64 7.79 -14.13 -16.86
C ILE A 64 7.77 -14.68 -15.44
N GLN A 65 8.56 -14.08 -14.55
CA GLN A 65 8.55 -14.46 -13.14
C GLN A 65 7.23 -14.10 -12.44
N PRO A 66 6.76 -14.90 -11.48
CA PRO A 66 7.40 -16.13 -10.94
C PRO A 66 6.93 -17.43 -11.63
N TRP A 67 6.46 -17.35 -12.86
CA TRP A 67 6.16 -18.53 -13.66
C TRP A 67 7.45 -19.26 -14.05
N ILE A 68 7.38 -20.56 -14.17
CA ILE A 68 8.47 -21.44 -14.58
C ILE A 68 7.99 -22.42 -15.64
N GLY A 69 8.90 -23.08 -16.36
CA GLY A 69 8.57 -24.07 -17.37
C GLY A 69 7.82 -25.28 -16.79
N PHE A 70 6.86 -25.76 -17.57
CA PHE A 70 6.11 -27.00 -17.29
C PHE A 70 6.39 -28.01 -18.39
N ASN A 71 7.06 -29.11 -18.08
CA ASN A 71 7.50 -30.12 -19.03
C ASN A 71 8.28 -29.51 -20.23
N ALA A 72 8.90 -28.37 -20.05
CA ALA A 72 9.62 -27.66 -21.09
C ALA A 72 10.92 -28.39 -21.44
N SER A 73 11.26 -28.42 -22.74
CA SER A 73 12.60 -28.74 -23.21
C SER A 73 13.00 -27.70 -24.25
N ALA A 74 14.27 -27.33 -24.29
CA ALA A 74 14.79 -26.28 -25.19
C ALA A 74 14.52 -26.55 -26.69
N ARG A 75 14.22 -27.78 -27.09
CA ARG A 75 13.93 -28.13 -28.48
C ARG A 75 12.48 -27.87 -28.91
N HIS A 76 11.52 -27.82 -27.99
CA HIS A 76 10.09 -27.92 -28.35
C HIS A 76 9.22 -26.79 -27.83
N VAL A 77 9.72 -25.95 -26.94
CA VAL A 77 8.95 -24.90 -26.32
C VAL A 77 9.67 -23.58 -26.47
N MET A 78 9.00 -22.62 -27.09
CA MET A 78 9.47 -21.24 -27.13
C MET A 78 8.55 -20.41 -26.24
N TYR A 79 9.16 -19.63 -25.40
CA TYR A 79 8.49 -18.61 -24.60
C TYR A 79 8.97 -17.25 -25.08
N ALA A 80 8.08 -16.31 -25.22
CA ALA A 80 8.42 -14.97 -25.59
C ALA A 80 7.46 -13.98 -24.94
N HIS A 81 7.98 -12.84 -24.60
CA HIS A 81 7.14 -11.68 -24.31
C HIS A 81 6.58 -11.15 -25.61
N SER A 82 5.32 -10.83 -25.65
CA SER A 82 4.75 -10.08 -26.76
C SER A 82 3.99 -8.87 -26.20
N ASN A 83 4.07 -7.75 -26.89
CA ASN A 83 3.20 -6.63 -26.60
C ASN A 83 1.75 -7.07 -26.82
N SER A 84 0.93 -6.96 -25.78
CA SER A 84 -0.46 -7.34 -25.86
C SER A 84 -1.28 -6.19 -26.39
N GLU A 85 -2.05 -6.40 -27.45
CA GLU A 85 -3.08 -5.49 -27.92
C GLU A 85 -4.40 -5.68 -27.15
N TYR A 86 -4.34 -6.33 -25.99
CA TYR A 86 -5.53 -6.65 -25.22
C TYR A 86 -6.28 -5.42 -24.74
N ILE A 87 -5.58 -4.33 -24.52
CA ILE A 87 -6.19 -3.09 -24.06
C ILE A 87 -6.83 -2.37 -25.22
N THR A 88 -8.11 -2.17 -25.10
CA THR A 88 -8.94 -1.51 -26.10
C THR A 88 -8.48 -0.09 -26.38
N LYS A 89 -8.55 0.30 -27.66
CA LYS A 89 -8.28 1.66 -28.14
C LYS A 89 -9.08 2.68 -27.31
N GLY A 90 -8.42 3.69 -26.77
CA GLY A 90 -9.04 4.84 -26.10
C GLY A 90 -8.68 5.02 -24.62
N GLU A 91 -8.00 4.08 -23.99
CA GLU A 91 -7.44 4.29 -22.64
C GLU A 91 -6.00 4.76 -22.78
N GLU A 92 -5.78 6.08 -22.72
CA GLU A 92 -4.44 6.65 -22.62
C GLU A 92 -3.79 6.19 -21.32
N LEU A 93 -2.64 5.57 -21.47
CA LEU A 93 -1.82 5.14 -20.36
C LEU A 93 -1.02 6.31 -19.85
N ILE A 94 -1.38 6.74 -18.68
CA ILE A 94 -0.60 7.71 -17.96
C ILE A 94 0.46 6.95 -17.16
N SER A 95 1.62 6.77 -17.75
CA SER A 95 2.82 6.32 -17.04
C SER A 95 4.06 6.78 -17.80
N ARG A 96 4.92 7.50 -17.10
CA ARG A 96 6.25 7.89 -17.64
C ARG A 96 7.22 6.71 -17.72
N TYR A 97 6.95 5.63 -17.00
CA TYR A 97 7.89 4.56 -16.73
C TYR A 97 7.57 3.25 -17.43
N GLY A 98 6.79 3.32 -18.49
CA GLY A 98 6.43 2.16 -19.28
C GLY A 98 5.21 1.42 -18.73
N SER A 99 4.32 1.09 -19.61
CA SER A 99 3.14 0.30 -19.30
C SER A 99 3.41 -1.15 -19.61
N GLY A 100 2.95 -2.01 -18.71
CA GLY A 100 3.05 -3.45 -18.89
C GLY A 100 2.07 -4.02 -19.91
N LYS A 101 2.07 -3.53 -21.16
CA LYS A 101 1.35 -4.18 -22.27
C LYS A 101 2.09 -5.44 -22.68
N GLN A 102 2.03 -6.49 -21.86
CA GLN A 102 2.75 -7.72 -22.14
C GLN A 102 1.81 -8.91 -22.13
N SER A 103 2.20 -9.95 -22.81
CA SER A 103 1.57 -11.26 -22.75
C SER A 103 2.64 -12.34 -22.78
N GLN A 104 2.38 -13.46 -22.12
CA GLN A 104 3.24 -14.62 -22.22
C GLN A 104 2.85 -15.42 -23.45
N GLN A 105 3.79 -15.59 -24.39
CA GLN A 105 3.63 -16.49 -25.53
C GLN A 105 4.15 -17.89 -25.17
N ILE A 106 3.43 -18.91 -25.59
CA ILE A 106 3.86 -20.31 -25.54
C ILE A 106 3.73 -20.88 -26.94
N THR A 107 4.86 -21.38 -27.49
CA THR A 107 4.90 -21.99 -28.82
C THR A 107 5.49 -23.38 -28.72
N ILE A 108 4.78 -24.39 -29.25
CA ILE A 108 5.26 -25.75 -29.41
C ILE A 108 5.29 -26.08 -30.89
N ARG A 109 6.49 -26.18 -31.45
CA ARG A 109 6.72 -26.36 -32.91
C ARG A 109 6.31 -27.74 -33.41
N GLU A 110 6.51 -28.77 -32.59
CA GLU A 110 6.21 -30.16 -32.95
C GLU A 110 5.14 -30.71 -32.02
N LYS A 111 4.11 -31.35 -32.57
CA LYS A 111 3.08 -32.01 -31.78
C LYS A 111 3.71 -33.03 -30.82
N SER A 112 3.42 -32.88 -29.57
CA SER A 112 3.95 -33.75 -28.53
C SER A 112 2.79 -34.41 -27.77
N LEU A 113 2.96 -35.68 -27.43
CA LEU A 113 2.05 -36.38 -26.51
C LEU A 113 2.12 -35.81 -25.08
N LYS A 114 3.20 -35.09 -24.75
CA LYS A 114 3.40 -34.45 -23.47
C LYS A 114 2.96 -33.00 -23.57
N LYS A 115 2.01 -32.62 -22.72
CA LYS A 115 1.61 -31.20 -22.53
C LYS A 115 2.78 -30.39 -22.00
N ARG A 116 2.98 -29.20 -22.54
CA ARG A 116 4.08 -28.30 -22.18
C ARG A 116 3.56 -26.88 -22.03
N GLY A 117 4.18 -26.10 -21.17
CA GLY A 117 3.75 -24.74 -20.91
C GLY A 117 4.43 -24.13 -19.70
N ILE A 118 3.67 -23.40 -18.91
CA ILE A 118 4.15 -22.70 -17.72
C ILE A 118 3.40 -23.15 -16.47
N GLN A 119 4.03 -22.99 -15.32
CA GLN A 119 3.44 -23.29 -14.02
C GLN A 119 3.93 -22.33 -12.94
N GLN A 120 3.17 -22.24 -11.84
CA GLN A 120 3.67 -21.63 -10.61
C GLN A 120 3.13 -22.38 -9.39
N LYS A 121 3.85 -22.26 -8.27
CA LYS A 121 3.34 -22.66 -6.95
C LYS A 121 2.37 -21.61 -6.46
N ILE A 122 1.22 -22.03 -6.01
CA ILE A 122 0.18 -21.18 -5.43
C ILE A 122 -0.11 -21.61 -4.00
N TYR A 123 -0.59 -20.66 -3.22
CA TYR A 123 -0.99 -20.90 -1.85
C TYR A 123 -2.42 -20.45 -1.62
N LEU A 124 -3.30 -21.38 -1.23
CA LEU A 124 -4.69 -21.09 -0.90
C LEU A 124 -4.80 -20.76 0.58
N ILE A 125 -5.34 -19.61 0.91
CA ILE A 125 -5.56 -19.17 2.29
C ILE A 125 -6.56 -20.09 2.95
N ASN A 126 -7.75 -20.22 2.36
CA ASN A 126 -8.77 -21.16 2.77
C ASN A 126 -9.10 -22.12 1.61
N PRO A 127 -8.57 -23.36 1.61
CA PRO A 127 -8.83 -24.33 0.55
C PRO A 127 -10.30 -24.79 0.44
N LYS A 128 -11.15 -24.44 1.42
CA LYS A 128 -12.59 -24.77 1.39
C LYS A 128 -13.40 -23.76 0.58
N ASP A 129 -12.83 -22.58 0.29
CA ASP A 129 -13.51 -21.55 -0.47
C ASP A 129 -13.84 -22.01 -1.89
N GLU A 130 -14.82 -21.39 -2.48
CA GLU A 130 -15.04 -21.39 -3.91
C GLU A 130 -14.20 -20.29 -4.55
N PHE A 131 -13.64 -20.57 -5.71
CA PHE A 131 -12.77 -19.66 -6.43
C PHE A 131 -13.34 -19.37 -7.82
N ASP A 132 -13.22 -18.13 -8.24
CA ASP A 132 -13.43 -17.71 -9.61
C ASP A 132 -12.09 -17.75 -10.34
N PHE A 133 -11.93 -18.76 -11.21
CA PHE A 133 -10.81 -18.84 -12.14
C PHE A 133 -11.15 -18.10 -13.42
N SER A 134 -10.23 -17.32 -13.93
CA SER A 134 -10.31 -16.78 -15.29
C SER A 134 -8.95 -16.68 -15.95
N ILE A 135 -8.94 -16.76 -17.29
CA ILE A 135 -7.76 -16.61 -18.12
C ILE A 135 -8.13 -15.90 -19.41
N ILE A 136 -7.31 -14.92 -19.80
CA ILE A 136 -7.46 -14.24 -21.08
C ILE A 136 -6.37 -14.73 -22.01
N SER A 137 -6.77 -15.28 -23.13
CA SER A 137 -5.87 -15.91 -24.08
C SER A 137 -6.26 -15.62 -25.54
N LYS A 138 -5.29 -15.80 -26.44
CA LYS A 138 -5.45 -15.68 -27.90
C LYS A 138 -4.70 -16.83 -28.57
N GLY A 139 -5.25 -17.37 -29.64
CA GLY A 139 -4.64 -18.44 -30.44
C GLY A 139 -5.67 -19.03 -31.41
N GLU A 140 -5.23 -19.67 -32.48
CA GLU A 140 -6.14 -20.25 -33.50
C GLU A 140 -6.60 -21.64 -33.08
N ASN A 141 -7.74 -21.73 -32.38
CA ASN A 141 -8.37 -22.97 -31.96
C ASN A 141 -7.45 -23.96 -31.25
N GLN A 142 -6.52 -23.44 -30.41
CA GLN A 142 -5.61 -24.27 -29.64
C GLN A 142 -6.27 -24.77 -28.38
N LYS A 143 -6.12 -26.08 -28.09
CA LYS A 143 -6.60 -26.67 -26.84
C LYS A 143 -5.63 -26.35 -25.73
N VAL A 144 -6.10 -25.57 -24.74
CA VAL A 144 -5.36 -25.20 -23.55
C VAL A 144 -5.79 -26.08 -22.40
N PHE A 145 -4.85 -26.68 -21.70
CA PHE A 145 -5.08 -27.49 -20.51
C PHE A 145 -4.69 -26.69 -19.28
N ILE A 146 -5.59 -26.71 -18.32
CA ILE A 146 -5.38 -26.09 -17.01
C ILE A 146 -5.40 -27.20 -15.95
N GLU A 147 -4.38 -27.22 -15.12
CA GLU A 147 -4.33 -28.09 -13.94
C GLU A 147 -4.05 -27.23 -12.71
N ILE A 148 -4.95 -27.29 -11.72
CA ILE A 148 -4.83 -26.57 -10.45
C ILE A 148 -4.96 -27.59 -9.33
N GLY A 149 -3.83 -28.06 -8.80
CA GLY A 149 -3.82 -29.21 -7.89
C GLY A 149 -4.46 -30.43 -8.52
N GLU A 150 -5.55 -30.93 -7.91
CA GLU A 150 -6.32 -32.08 -8.42
C GLU A 150 -7.34 -31.74 -9.50
N ILE A 151 -7.59 -30.46 -9.75
CA ILE A 151 -8.61 -30.01 -10.71
C ILE A 151 -7.98 -29.89 -12.09
N LYS A 152 -8.59 -30.56 -13.08
CA LYS A 152 -8.15 -30.53 -14.47
C LYS A 152 -9.31 -30.20 -15.39
N PHE A 153 -9.07 -29.29 -16.33
CA PHE A 153 -10.02 -28.96 -17.39
C PHE A 153 -9.28 -28.38 -18.61
N SER A 154 -10.01 -28.19 -19.69
CA SER A 154 -9.45 -27.60 -20.89
C SER A 154 -10.49 -26.71 -21.57
N PHE A 155 -10.02 -25.81 -22.42
CA PHE A 155 -10.83 -24.97 -23.29
C PHE A 155 -10.07 -24.73 -24.61
N PHE A 156 -10.77 -24.17 -25.60
CA PHE A 156 -10.16 -23.79 -26.86
C PHE A 156 -9.96 -22.27 -26.94
N THR A 157 -8.79 -21.83 -27.38
CA THR A 157 -8.53 -20.41 -27.67
C THR A 157 -9.33 -19.95 -28.88
N LYS A 158 -9.48 -18.63 -29.00
CA LYS A 158 -10.06 -17.97 -30.16
C LYS A 158 -9.01 -17.14 -30.88
N LYS A 159 -9.22 -16.87 -32.17
CA LYS A 159 -8.35 -15.99 -32.98
C LYS A 159 -8.11 -14.63 -32.34
N ASN A 160 -9.16 -14.06 -31.72
CA ASN A 160 -9.10 -12.84 -30.95
C ASN A 160 -8.96 -13.13 -29.45
N TRP A 161 -8.53 -12.14 -28.65
CA TRP A 161 -8.49 -12.23 -27.22
C TRP A 161 -9.84 -12.68 -26.64
N TYR A 162 -9.81 -13.71 -25.84
CA TYR A 162 -11.01 -14.32 -25.26
C TYR A 162 -10.77 -14.64 -23.79
N LYS A 163 -11.74 -14.25 -22.96
CA LYS A 163 -11.75 -14.59 -21.52
C LYS A 163 -12.53 -15.89 -21.31
N PHE A 164 -11.83 -16.92 -20.84
CA PHE A 164 -12.43 -18.12 -20.31
C PHE A 164 -12.58 -17.97 -18.78
N SER A 165 -13.70 -18.44 -18.22
CA SER A 165 -13.97 -18.39 -16.78
C SER A 165 -14.57 -19.69 -16.30
N LYS A 166 -14.24 -20.09 -15.05
CA LYS A 166 -14.77 -21.29 -14.42
C LYS A 166 -14.77 -21.13 -12.91
N LYS A 167 -15.86 -21.54 -12.25
CA LYS A 167 -15.89 -21.69 -10.78
C LYS A 167 -15.15 -22.98 -10.37
N ILE A 168 -14.36 -22.89 -9.33
CA ILE A 168 -13.50 -23.97 -8.84
C ILE A 168 -13.75 -24.19 -7.35
N LYS A 169 -13.89 -25.47 -6.97
CA LYS A 169 -13.96 -25.90 -5.58
C LYS A 169 -13.04 -27.10 -5.38
N PHE A 170 -12.11 -26.99 -4.44
CA PHE A 170 -11.16 -28.06 -4.16
C PHE A 170 -11.77 -29.10 -3.24
N LYS A 171 -11.47 -30.38 -3.53
CA LYS A 171 -11.88 -31.50 -2.66
C LYS A 171 -10.85 -31.78 -1.56
N LYS A 172 -9.56 -31.55 -1.87
CA LYS A 172 -8.44 -31.73 -0.93
C LYS A 172 -8.07 -30.41 -0.26
N PHE A 173 -8.02 -30.40 1.05
CA PHE A 173 -7.76 -29.21 1.87
C PHE A 173 -6.27 -28.86 2.02
N SER A 174 -5.44 -29.18 1.03
CA SER A 174 -4.07 -28.74 1.01
C SER A 174 -3.98 -27.30 0.54
N SER A 175 -3.34 -26.43 1.33
CA SER A 175 -3.09 -25.03 0.96
C SER A 175 -2.06 -24.91 -0.16
N ASN A 176 -1.04 -25.78 -0.19
CA ASN A 176 0.00 -25.75 -1.23
C ASN A 176 -0.49 -26.49 -2.48
N LYS A 177 -0.58 -25.79 -3.58
CA LYS A 177 -0.94 -26.34 -4.88
C LYS A 177 -0.01 -25.80 -5.97
N LYS A 178 -0.18 -26.32 -7.16
CA LYS A 178 0.44 -25.77 -8.37
C LYS A 178 -0.66 -25.48 -9.38
N ILE A 179 -0.50 -24.41 -10.12
CA ILE A 179 -1.25 -24.17 -11.34
C ILE A 179 -0.31 -24.38 -12.53
N SER A 180 -0.78 -25.09 -13.56
CA SER A 180 -0.12 -25.18 -14.84
C SER A 180 -1.07 -24.82 -15.98
N ILE A 181 -0.51 -24.15 -16.99
CA ILE A 181 -1.17 -23.77 -18.23
C ILE A 181 -0.34 -24.38 -19.35
N SER A 182 -0.93 -25.26 -20.17
CA SER A 182 -0.17 -26.04 -21.15
C SER A 182 -0.96 -26.29 -22.44
N ILE A 183 -0.23 -26.58 -23.51
CA ILE A 183 -0.75 -26.99 -24.82
C ILE A 183 0.03 -28.23 -25.30
N GLU A 184 -0.45 -28.90 -26.35
CA GLU A 184 0.21 -30.03 -26.98
C GLU A 184 0.96 -29.63 -28.25
N SER A 185 0.49 -28.58 -28.94
CA SER A 185 1.10 -28.03 -30.16
C SER A 185 0.56 -26.62 -30.43
N GLY A 186 1.21 -25.90 -31.32
CA GLY A 186 0.77 -24.62 -31.83
C GLY A 186 1.28 -23.43 -31.01
N ASN A 187 0.56 -22.32 -31.07
CA ASN A 187 0.95 -21.05 -30.48
C ASN A 187 -0.23 -20.41 -29.74
N ILE A 188 0.00 -19.97 -28.52
CA ILE A 188 -0.95 -19.22 -27.71
C ILE A 188 -0.30 -18.01 -27.04
N TYR A 189 -1.11 -17.02 -26.73
CA TYR A 189 -0.75 -15.85 -25.94
C TYR A 189 -1.65 -15.76 -24.72
N LEU A 190 -1.08 -15.42 -23.56
CA LEU A 190 -1.75 -15.29 -22.28
C LEU A 190 -1.58 -13.87 -21.76
N ALA A 191 -2.67 -13.14 -21.55
CA ALA A 191 -2.65 -11.75 -21.07
C ALA A 191 -2.98 -11.61 -19.58
N ASN A 192 -3.90 -12.41 -19.08
CA ASN A 192 -4.30 -12.40 -17.68
C ASN A 192 -4.62 -13.81 -17.20
N CYS A 193 -4.28 -14.13 -15.95
CA CYS A 193 -4.68 -15.36 -15.29
C CYS A 193 -5.03 -15.04 -13.84
N SER A 194 -6.23 -15.36 -13.38
CA SER A 194 -6.73 -15.03 -12.04
C SER A 194 -7.32 -16.26 -11.37
N LEU A 195 -7.09 -16.38 -10.08
CA LEU A 195 -7.74 -17.34 -9.19
C LEU A 195 -8.14 -16.64 -7.90
N MET A 196 -9.33 -16.07 -7.88
CA MET A 196 -9.82 -15.21 -6.82
C MET A 196 -10.79 -15.96 -5.92
N PRO A 197 -10.62 -16.01 -4.59
CA PRO A 197 -11.65 -16.55 -3.69
C PRO A 197 -12.93 -15.72 -3.81
N GLN A 198 -14.09 -16.36 -3.70
CA GLN A 198 -15.39 -15.65 -3.71
C GLN A 198 -15.67 -14.98 -2.36
N ASP A 199 -15.22 -15.55 -1.26
CA ASP A 199 -15.41 -14.98 0.09
C ASP A 199 -14.36 -13.89 0.38
N THR A 200 -14.58 -12.70 -0.21
CA THR A 200 -13.72 -11.53 -0.05
C THR A 200 -14.54 -10.30 0.28
N ILE A 201 -13.89 -9.29 0.86
CA ILE A 201 -14.48 -7.96 1.07
C ILE A 201 -13.94 -7.02 0.00
N TYR A 202 -14.70 -6.83 -1.07
CA TYR A 202 -14.31 -6.04 -2.26
C TYR A 202 -12.99 -6.48 -2.91
N GLY A 203 -12.63 -7.76 -2.76
CA GLY A 203 -11.38 -8.33 -3.23
C GLY A 203 -10.28 -8.40 -2.17
N PHE A 204 -10.44 -7.74 -1.04
CA PHE A 204 -9.54 -7.88 0.11
C PHE A 204 -9.84 -9.17 0.87
N ARG A 205 -8.82 -9.74 1.48
CA ARG A 205 -8.92 -10.92 2.35
C ARG A 205 -9.86 -10.64 3.51
N LYS A 206 -10.89 -11.49 3.63
CA LYS A 206 -11.90 -11.33 4.67
C LYS A 206 -11.32 -11.52 6.07
N ASP A 207 -10.46 -12.52 6.25
CA ASP A 207 -9.87 -12.86 7.54
C ASP A 207 -9.13 -11.67 8.18
N ILE A 208 -8.24 -11.00 7.42
CA ILE A 208 -7.52 -9.84 7.91
C ILE A 208 -8.41 -8.59 7.98
N THR A 209 -9.34 -8.42 7.03
CA THR A 209 -10.26 -7.29 7.02
C THR A 209 -11.13 -7.25 8.27
N GLU A 210 -11.64 -8.41 8.73
CA GLU A 210 -12.43 -8.47 9.97
C GLU A 210 -11.57 -8.15 11.21
N MET A 211 -10.32 -8.60 11.26
CA MET A 211 -9.41 -8.23 12.36
C MET A 211 -9.13 -6.71 12.38
N ILE A 212 -8.95 -6.08 11.23
CA ILE A 212 -8.76 -4.63 11.13
C ILE A 212 -10.05 -3.89 11.53
N LYS A 213 -11.20 -4.43 11.14
CA LYS A 213 -12.50 -3.89 11.53
C LYS A 213 -12.75 -3.95 13.03
N GLU A 214 -12.26 -4.99 13.72
CA GLU A 214 -12.30 -5.05 15.19
C GLU A 214 -11.51 -3.92 15.85
N TRP A 215 -10.36 -3.56 15.28
CA TRP A 215 -9.59 -2.40 15.73
C TRP A 215 -10.30 -1.10 15.38
N THR A 216 -10.84 -0.97 14.18
CA THR A 216 -11.43 0.24 13.61
C THR A 216 -10.48 1.45 13.75
N PRO A 217 -9.35 1.48 13.01
CA PRO A 217 -8.49 2.65 13.00
C PRO A 217 -9.30 3.88 12.59
N SER A 218 -9.06 5.03 13.24
CA SER A 218 -9.82 6.25 12.96
C SER A 218 -9.71 6.66 11.50
N TYR A 219 -8.56 6.43 10.89
CA TYR A 219 -8.31 6.68 9.47
C TYR A 219 -7.28 5.71 8.90
N ILE A 220 -7.29 5.60 7.57
CA ILE A 220 -6.25 4.94 6.79
C ILE A 220 -5.79 5.88 5.68
N ARG A 221 -4.49 6.17 5.66
CA ARG A 221 -3.83 7.00 4.65
C ARG A 221 -3.35 6.12 3.49
N TRP A 222 -3.73 6.48 2.25
CA TRP A 222 -3.45 5.74 1.02
C TRP A 222 -3.22 6.72 -0.16
N PRO A 223 -2.50 6.38 -1.23
CA PRO A 223 -1.86 5.10 -1.54
C PRO A 223 -0.50 4.89 -0.88
N GLY A 224 -0.09 5.76 0.02
CA GLY A 224 1.09 5.61 0.84
C GLY A 224 1.99 6.84 0.89
N GLY A 225 3.24 6.61 1.22
CA GLY A 225 4.31 7.56 1.31
C GLY A 225 5.05 7.76 -0.02
N ASN A 226 6.15 7.03 -0.24
CA ASN A 226 6.98 7.21 -1.43
C ASN A 226 6.30 6.76 -2.72
N PHE A 227 5.51 5.69 -2.65
CA PHE A 227 4.79 5.12 -3.79
C PHE A 227 3.94 6.16 -4.53
N LEU A 228 3.29 7.07 -3.78
CA LEU A 228 2.34 8.01 -4.36
C LEU A 228 2.95 8.89 -5.45
N SER A 229 4.23 9.26 -5.35
CA SER A 229 4.84 10.26 -6.24
C SER A 229 5.05 9.81 -7.68
N GLY A 230 4.91 8.50 -7.94
CA GLY A 230 4.83 7.91 -9.26
C GLY A 230 3.49 7.24 -9.56
N TYR A 231 2.47 7.44 -8.71
CA TYR A 231 1.17 6.79 -8.86
C TYR A 231 0.19 7.63 -9.67
N TYR A 232 -0.37 7.03 -10.71
CA TYR A 232 -1.43 7.60 -11.54
C TYR A 232 -2.74 6.87 -11.26
N TRP A 233 -3.64 7.52 -10.54
CA TRP A 233 -4.89 6.95 -10.05
C TRP A 233 -5.82 6.40 -11.15
N GLN A 234 -5.74 6.97 -12.36
CA GLN A 234 -6.52 6.53 -13.51
C GLN A 234 -6.21 5.07 -13.89
N ASN A 235 -4.96 4.63 -13.66
CA ASN A 235 -4.56 3.25 -13.92
C ASN A 235 -5.19 2.25 -12.93
N GLY A 236 -5.70 2.73 -11.78
CA GLY A 236 -6.30 1.94 -10.73
C GLY A 236 -7.84 1.93 -10.71
N ILE A 237 -8.53 2.36 -11.77
CA ILE A 237 -10.00 2.38 -11.84
C ILE A 237 -10.56 1.55 -12.99
N GLY A 238 -11.86 1.26 -12.96
CA GLY A 238 -12.54 0.47 -13.98
C GLY A 238 -12.27 -1.04 -13.88
N ASN A 239 -12.38 -1.73 -15.02
CA ASN A 239 -12.19 -3.19 -15.07
C ASN A 239 -10.74 -3.57 -14.78
N LYS A 240 -10.50 -4.39 -13.74
CA LYS A 240 -9.17 -4.81 -13.29
C LYS A 240 -8.32 -5.49 -14.37
N ASP A 241 -8.96 -6.24 -15.27
CA ASP A 241 -8.25 -6.92 -16.35
C ASP A 241 -7.70 -5.93 -17.40
N ASN A 242 -8.25 -4.73 -17.47
CA ASN A 242 -7.80 -3.66 -18.37
C ASN A 242 -6.83 -2.67 -17.70
N ARG A 243 -6.66 -2.75 -16.39
CA ARG A 243 -5.71 -1.90 -15.67
C ARG A 243 -4.30 -2.37 -15.96
N LEU A 244 -3.45 -1.45 -16.40
CA LEU A 244 -2.08 -1.79 -16.75
C LEU A 244 -1.17 -1.80 -15.54
N PRO A 245 -0.38 -2.85 -15.40
CA PRO A 245 0.74 -2.83 -14.47
C PRO A 245 1.80 -1.83 -14.92
N TYR A 246 2.52 -1.28 -13.96
CA TYR A 246 3.68 -0.43 -14.23
C TYR A 246 4.79 -0.74 -13.22
N TYR A 247 6.02 -0.31 -13.57
CA TYR A 247 7.15 -0.43 -12.65
C TYR A 247 7.18 0.76 -11.70
N ASP A 248 7.03 0.47 -10.41
CA ASP A 248 7.15 1.43 -9.34
C ASP A 248 8.62 1.68 -8.99
N HIS A 249 9.08 2.91 -9.19
CA HIS A 249 10.46 3.32 -8.93
C HIS A 249 10.73 3.68 -7.47
N ALA A 250 9.69 3.88 -6.65
CA ALA A 250 9.87 4.14 -5.23
C ALA A 250 10.32 2.87 -4.50
N TRP A 251 9.71 1.73 -4.83
CA TRP A 251 9.98 0.46 -4.15
C TRP A 251 10.53 -0.63 -5.07
N TYR A 252 10.91 -0.27 -6.31
CA TYR A 252 11.56 -1.17 -7.28
C TYR A 252 10.77 -2.46 -7.52
N GLN A 253 9.46 -2.33 -7.69
CA GLN A 253 8.55 -3.46 -7.86
C GLN A 253 7.50 -3.21 -8.95
N TRP A 254 6.87 -4.31 -9.44
CA TRP A 254 5.73 -4.20 -10.33
C TRP A 254 4.44 -4.02 -9.55
N GLU A 255 3.70 -2.98 -9.90
CA GLU A 255 2.37 -2.67 -9.40
C GLU A 255 1.32 -3.21 -10.38
N ASP A 256 0.43 -4.06 -9.86
CA ASP A 256 -0.61 -4.69 -10.68
C ASP A 256 -1.84 -3.79 -10.92
N ASN A 257 -1.99 -2.71 -10.18
CA ASN A 257 -3.15 -1.82 -10.18
C ASN A 257 -4.51 -2.51 -9.92
N ASP A 258 -4.51 -3.68 -9.30
CA ASP A 258 -5.76 -4.38 -8.96
C ASP A 258 -6.48 -3.72 -7.78
N VAL A 259 -5.71 -3.13 -6.87
CA VAL A 259 -6.21 -2.27 -5.81
C VAL A 259 -6.07 -0.82 -6.26
N GLY A 260 -7.18 -0.12 -6.29
CA GLY A 260 -7.22 1.28 -6.67
C GLY A 260 -8.27 2.04 -5.86
N THR A 261 -8.66 3.21 -6.35
CA THR A 261 -9.55 4.13 -5.63
C THR A 261 -10.85 3.44 -5.17
N ASP A 262 -11.54 2.74 -6.07
CA ASP A 262 -12.85 2.15 -5.76
C ASP A 262 -12.75 1.01 -4.73
N GLU A 263 -11.72 0.17 -4.83
CA GLU A 263 -11.48 -0.90 -3.89
C GLU A 263 -11.16 -0.33 -2.51
N PHE A 264 -10.20 0.60 -2.42
CA PHE A 264 -9.79 1.21 -1.17
C PHE A 264 -10.92 1.96 -0.47
N MET A 265 -11.65 2.82 -1.19
CA MET A 265 -12.73 3.62 -0.61
C MET A 265 -13.88 2.75 -0.08
N LYS A 266 -14.29 1.71 -0.83
CA LYS A 266 -15.32 0.75 -0.39
C LYS A 266 -14.86 -0.06 0.82
N TRP A 267 -13.60 -0.42 0.85
CA TRP A 267 -13.02 -1.16 1.96
C TRP A 267 -12.97 -0.30 3.24
N CYS A 268 -12.57 0.97 3.15
CA CYS A 268 -12.65 1.91 4.26
C CYS A 268 -14.08 2.09 4.78
N GLU A 269 -15.07 2.22 3.88
CA GLU A 269 -16.50 2.28 4.24
C GLU A 269 -16.93 1.02 5.02
N TYR A 270 -16.45 -0.17 4.62
CA TYR A 270 -16.79 -1.43 5.28
C TYR A 270 -16.21 -1.55 6.69
N ILE A 271 -14.96 -1.15 6.88
CA ILE A 271 -14.31 -1.22 8.19
C ILE A 271 -14.66 -0.05 9.12
N GLY A 272 -15.25 1.03 8.58
CA GLY A 272 -15.64 2.21 9.35
C GLY A 272 -14.51 3.20 9.60
N SER A 273 -13.46 3.20 8.78
CA SER A 273 -12.32 4.12 8.88
C SER A 273 -12.45 5.29 7.90
N GLU A 274 -12.00 6.49 8.28
CA GLU A 274 -11.90 7.63 7.37
C GLU A 274 -10.81 7.34 6.32
N PRO A 275 -11.11 7.40 5.01
CA PRO A 275 -10.07 7.36 4.00
C PRO A 275 -9.35 8.71 3.94
N MET A 276 -8.03 8.71 4.03
CA MET A 276 -7.21 9.88 3.77
C MET A 276 -6.37 9.63 2.52
N ILE A 277 -6.41 10.56 1.58
CA ILE A 277 -5.72 10.43 0.29
C ILE A 277 -4.51 11.33 0.26
N THR A 278 -3.38 10.78 -0.19
CA THR A 278 -2.17 11.56 -0.48
C THR A 278 -2.10 11.88 -1.96
N ILE A 279 -1.96 13.16 -2.30
CA ILE A 279 -1.93 13.67 -3.68
C ILE A 279 -0.51 13.59 -4.24
N ASN A 280 -0.37 13.05 -5.46
CA ASN A 280 0.90 13.01 -6.18
C ASN A 280 1.37 14.43 -6.55
N THR A 281 2.31 14.96 -5.79
CA THR A 281 3.02 16.21 -6.07
C THR A 281 4.43 15.98 -6.61
N GLY A 282 4.81 14.73 -6.81
CA GLY A 282 6.10 14.34 -7.39
C GLY A 282 6.11 14.63 -8.88
N ASP A 283 5.61 13.70 -9.67
CA ASP A 283 5.49 13.82 -11.13
C ASP A 283 4.04 14.02 -11.61
N GLY A 284 3.06 13.98 -10.70
CA GLY A 284 1.66 14.25 -10.99
C GLY A 284 1.37 15.73 -11.25
N THR A 285 0.28 15.99 -11.97
CA THR A 285 -0.16 17.34 -12.31
C THR A 285 -1.31 17.81 -11.42
N ILE A 286 -1.50 19.13 -11.36
CA ILE A 286 -2.67 19.74 -10.69
C ILE A 286 -3.97 19.22 -11.33
N LYS A 287 -3.99 19.02 -12.64
CA LYS A 287 -5.18 18.52 -13.35
C LYS A 287 -5.48 17.07 -12.96
N ASP A 288 -4.47 16.22 -12.82
CA ASP A 288 -4.66 14.85 -12.33
C ASP A 288 -5.27 14.83 -10.93
N ALA A 289 -4.76 15.68 -10.04
CA ALA A 289 -5.29 15.82 -8.69
C ALA A 289 -6.76 16.30 -8.69
N GLN A 290 -7.10 17.31 -9.51
CA GLN A 290 -8.48 17.80 -9.64
C GLN A 290 -9.42 16.70 -10.16
N ASN A 291 -9.01 15.98 -11.18
CA ASN A 291 -9.77 14.89 -11.77
C ASN A 291 -10.00 13.76 -10.75
N TRP A 292 -8.98 13.45 -9.95
CA TRP A 292 -9.10 12.43 -8.92
C TRP A 292 -10.08 12.83 -7.81
N ILE A 293 -9.96 14.05 -7.29
CA ILE A 293 -10.88 14.55 -6.27
C ILE A 293 -12.30 14.65 -6.82
N GLU A 294 -12.48 15.04 -8.08
CA GLU A 294 -13.78 15.03 -8.75
C GLU A 294 -14.33 13.61 -8.92
N TYR A 295 -13.48 12.62 -9.28
CA TYR A 295 -13.87 11.21 -9.33
C TYR A 295 -14.39 10.73 -7.97
N ILE A 296 -13.71 11.08 -6.89
CA ILE A 296 -14.07 10.66 -5.54
C ILE A 296 -15.32 11.38 -5.04
N THR A 297 -15.37 12.72 -5.15
CA THR A 297 -16.33 13.57 -4.44
C THR A 297 -17.36 14.28 -5.35
N GLY A 298 -17.12 14.30 -6.65
CA GLY A 298 -17.95 15.03 -7.61
C GLY A 298 -19.33 14.41 -7.82
N SER A 299 -20.30 15.24 -8.21
CA SER A 299 -21.64 14.77 -8.60
C SER A 299 -21.58 13.98 -9.92
N ILE A 300 -22.60 13.17 -10.20
CA ILE A 300 -22.73 12.44 -11.47
C ILE A 300 -22.91 13.34 -12.70
N ASP A 301 -23.07 14.64 -12.51
CA ASP A 301 -23.18 15.61 -13.60
C ASP A 301 -21.81 16.06 -14.11
N THR A 302 -20.77 15.87 -13.30
CA THR A 302 -19.39 16.18 -13.66
C THR A 302 -18.77 15.07 -14.50
N GLU A 303 -17.67 15.37 -15.21
CA GLU A 303 -17.00 14.40 -16.09
C GLU A 303 -16.55 13.15 -15.32
N TYR A 304 -15.81 13.34 -14.23
CA TYR A 304 -15.27 12.22 -13.46
C TYR A 304 -16.30 11.60 -12.51
N GLY A 305 -17.34 12.32 -12.11
CA GLY A 305 -18.50 11.75 -11.44
C GLY A 305 -19.29 10.80 -12.36
N LYS A 306 -19.42 11.11 -13.65
CA LYS A 306 -19.97 10.20 -14.68
C LYS A 306 -19.08 8.96 -14.85
N LEU A 307 -17.75 9.14 -14.85
CA LEU A 307 -16.83 8.01 -14.94
C LEU A 307 -16.96 7.09 -13.73
N ARG A 308 -17.08 7.63 -12.51
CA ARG A 308 -17.35 6.84 -11.30
C ARG A 308 -18.68 6.07 -11.43
N LEU A 309 -19.73 6.71 -11.96
CA LEU A 309 -21.02 6.03 -12.21
C LEU A 309 -20.84 4.87 -13.20
N LYS A 310 -20.11 5.09 -14.30
CA LYS A 310 -19.78 4.03 -15.30
C LYS A 310 -19.03 2.86 -14.63
N ASN A 311 -18.18 3.14 -13.64
CA ASN A 311 -17.45 2.15 -12.86
C ASN A 311 -18.29 1.52 -11.72
N GLY A 312 -19.60 1.78 -11.68
CA GLY A 312 -20.55 1.10 -10.80
C GLY A 312 -20.85 1.83 -9.48
N ARG A 313 -20.41 3.08 -9.29
CA ARG A 313 -20.68 3.85 -8.08
C ARG A 313 -21.40 5.16 -8.38
N ARG A 314 -22.69 5.25 -8.00
CA ARG A 314 -23.50 6.46 -8.19
C ARG A 314 -23.18 7.55 -7.16
N LYS A 315 -23.15 7.18 -5.86
CA LYS A 315 -22.90 8.14 -4.77
C LYS A 315 -21.42 8.53 -4.72
N PRO A 316 -21.10 9.81 -4.49
CA PRO A 316 -19.74 10.20 -4.11
C PRO A 316 -19.24 9.39 -2.92
N TYR A 317 -17.95 9.21 -2.83
CA TYR A 317 -17.31 8.72 -1.63
C TYR A 317 -17.16 9.85 -0.62
N ASN A 318 -17.15 9.51 0.66
CA ASN A 318 -16.79 10.47 1.70
C ASN A 318 -15.27 10.61 1.74
N LEU A 319 -14.79 11.83 1.51
CA LEU A 319 -13.38 12.20 1.61
C LEU A 319 -13.31 13.58 2.23
N GLU A 320 -12.71 13.67 3.42
CA GLU A 320 -12.61 14.92 4.17
C GLU A 320 -11.18 15.47 4.19
N THR A 321 -10.17 14.58 4.20
CA THR A 321 -8.79 14.95 4.45
C THR A 321 -7.86 14.46 3.34
N ILE A 322 -7.00 15.35 2.86
CA ILE A 322 -5.99 15.04 1.86
C ILE A 322 -4.62 15.60 2.23
N PHE A 323 -3.59 14.84 1.91
CA PHE A 323 -2.19 15.25 2.01
C PHE A 323 -1.73 15.82 0.68
N ILE A 324 -1.02 16.94 0.70
CA ILE A 324 -0.44 17.54 -0.51
C ILE A 324 1.04 17.16 -0.58
N GLY A 325 1.28 15.95 -1.11
CA GLY A 325 2.61 15.35 -1.19
C GLY A 325 2.99 14.52 0.03
N ASN A 326 4.18 13.93 -0.05
CA ASN A 326 4.83 13.14 0.99
C ASN A 326 6.31 13.45 1.02
N GLU A 327 6.91 13.70 2.19
CA GLU A 327 8.37 13.85 2.41
C GLU A 327 9.13 14.63 1.32
N MET A 328 8.53 15.69 0.79
CA MET A 328 9.07 16.45 -0.35
C MET A 328 10.46 17.05 -0.09
N PHE A 329 10.93 17.00 1.15
CA PHE A 329 12.28 17.35 1.57
C PHE A 329 13.32 16.26 1.29
N GLY A 330 12.90 14.99 1.13
CA GLY A 330 13.79 13.84 1.08
C GLY A 330 14.25 13.51 -0.33
N GLY A 331 15.56 13.32 -0.53
CA GLY A 331 16.13 12.95 -1.85
C GLY A 331 15.66 11.59 -2.38
N TRP A 332 15.04 10.78 -1.55
CA TRP A 332 14.40 9.50 -1.92
C TRP A 332 13.01 9.67 -2.56
N GLN A 333 12.39 10.84 -2.41
CA GLN A 333 11.06 11.12 -2.92
C GLN A 333 11.11 11.64 -4.35
N ILE A 334 10.35 11.06 -5.27
CA ILE A 334 10.22 11.57 -6.64
C ILE A 334 9.67 13.00 -6.57
N GLY A 335 10.34 13.93 -7.24
CA GLY A 335 9.97 15.35 -7.26
C GLY A 335 10.25 16.10 -5.96
N HIS A 336 11.16 15.58 -5.10
CA HIS A 336 11.66 16.31 -3.93
C HIS A 336 12.20 17.70 -4.33
N THR A 337 12.11 18.65 -3.42
CA THR A 337 12.44 20.03 -3.71
C THR A 337 12.79 20.81 -2.42
N ASP A 338 13.20 22.06 -2.58
CA ASP A 338 13.38 22.97 -1.45
C ASP A 338 12.02 23.42 -0.86
N PRO A 339 12.00 23.90 0.40
CA PRO A 339 10.77 24.23 1.10
C PRO A 339 9.99 25.40 0.49
N VAL A 340 10.65 26.37 -0.14
CA VAL A 340 10.00 27.54 -0.77
C VAL A 340 9.28 27.11 -2.05
N THR A 341 9.93 26.28 -2.86
CA THR A 341 9.33 25.68 -4.06
C THR A 341 8.17 24.78 -3.70
N TYR A 342 8.29 23.97 -2.63
CA TYR A 342 7.19 23.17 -2.12
C TYR A 342 6.01 24.05 -1.69
N ALA A 343 6.24 25.13 -0.95
CA ALA A 343 5.18 26.02 -0.50
C ALA A 343 4.37 26.61 -1.67
N LYS A 344 5.05 27.04 -2.74
CA LYS A 344 4.41 27.51 -3.97
C LYS A 344 3.57 26.41 -4.64
N LYS A 345 4.13 25.21 -4.74
CA LYS A 345 3.44 24.04 -5.28
C LYS A 345 2.19 23.70 -4.45
N TYR A 346 2.32 23.68 -3.12
CA TYR A 346 1.21 23.47 -2.20
C TYR A 346 0.07 24.47 -2.46
N ASP A 347 0.37 25.77 -2.52
CA ASP A 347 -0.63 26.81 -2.77
C ASP A 347 -1.36 26.60 -4.09
N GLN A 348 -0.66 26.20 -5.15
CA GLN A 348 -1.26 25.93 -6.46
C GLN A 348 -2.24 24.75 -6.40
N PHE A 349 -1.83 23.64 -5.75
CA PHE A 349 -2.68 22.45 -5.58
C PHE A 349 -3.91 22.77 -4.73
N VAL A 350 -3.73 23.38 -3.55
CA VAL A 350 -4.84 23.72 -2.66
C VAL A 350 -5.85 24.66 -3.33
N LYS A 351 -5.37 25.71 -3.99
CA LYS A 351 -6.22 26.64 -4.74
C LYS A 351 -7.05 25.94 -5.82
N ALA A 352 -6.45 24.97 -6.50
CA ALA A 352 -7.13 24.21 -7.55
C ALA A 352 -8.15 23.22 -6.97
N LEU A 353 -7.79 22.51 -5.89
CA LEU A 353 -8.64 21.47 -5.28
C LEU A 353 -9.83 22.07 -4.51
N LYS A 354 -9.68 23.24 -3.93
CA LYS A 354 -10.82 24.00 -3.33
C LYS A 354 -11.92 24.32 -4.33
N LYS A 355 -11.61 24.43 -5.62
CA LYS A 355 -12.63 24.63 -6.68
C LYS A 355 -13.51 23.39 -6.87
N ILE A 356 -12.96 22.21 -6.61
CA ILE A 356 -13.68 20.93 -6.73
C ILE A 356 -14.47 20.65 -5.45
N ASN A 357 -13.83 20.74 -4.27
CA ASN A 357 -14.48 20.51 -3.00
C ASN A 357 -13.94 21.47 -1.91
N LYS A 358 -14.78 22.44 -1.51
CA LYS A 358 -14.43 23.46 -0.50
C LYS A 358 -14.35 22.93 0.93
N LYS A 359 -14.88 21.73 1.19
CA LYS A 359 -14.94 21.13 2.53
C LYS A 359 -13.69 20.37 2.92
N LEU A 360 -12.77 20.14 1.96
CA LEU A 360 -11.55 19.41 2.21
C LEU A 360 -10.66 20.09 3.24
N ARG A 361 -10.08 19.26 4.10
CA ARG A 361 -8.95 19.61 4.95
C ARG A 361 -7.65 19.27 4.24
N PHE A 362 -6.68 20.15 4.39
CA PHE A 362 -5.41 20.08 3.69
C PHE A 362 -4.26 19.90 4.67
N ILE A 363 -3.47 18.84 4.47
CA ILE A 363 -2.28 18.54 5.24
C ILE A 363 -1.07 18.88 4.39
N ALA A 364 -0.20 19.77 4.92
CA ALA A 364 1.06 20.13 4.28
C ALA A 364 2.19 19.24 4.77
N VAL A 365 3.20 19.00 3.93
CA VAL A 365 4.42 18.29 4.33
C VAL A 365 5.23 19.14 5.29
N GLY A 366 5.49 18.62 6.47
CA GLY A 366 6.43 19.12 7.45
C GLY A 366 7.60 18.14 7.62
N ALA A 367 8.57 18.51 8.46
CA ALA A 367 9.72 17.69 8.79
C ALA A 367 9.95 17.69 10.31
N CYS A 368 10.50 16.58 10.83
CA CYS A 368 10.71 16.43 12.27
C CYS A 368 12.06 16.96 12.78
N SER A 369 12.97 17.35 11.91
CA SER A 369 14.33 17.69 12.33
C SER A 369 14.97 18.82 11.52
N ASP A 370 15.98 19.44 12.10
CA ASP A 370 16.81 20.46 11.44
C ASP A 370 17.65 19.93 10.28
N HIS A 371 17.69 18.61 10.09
CA HIS A 371 18.45 17.99 9.00
C HIS A 371 17.97 18.43 7.62
N PHE A 372 16.76 18.98 7.52
CA PHE A 372 16.15 19.37 6.26
C PHE A 372 16.08 20.90 6.08
N GLY A 373 17.12 21.62 6.48
CA GLY A 373 17.31 23.03 6.11
C GLY A 373 16.21 23.97 6.59
N HIS A 374 15.79 23.89 7.85
CA HIS A 374 14.70 24.71 8.40
C HIS A 374 13.38 24.56 7.62
N TRP A 375 13.06 23.34 7.19
CA TRP A 375 11.90 23.03 6.35
C TRP A 375 10.61 23.65 6.87
N ASN A 376 10.25 23.38 8.12
CA ASN A 376 8.98 23.87 8.70
C ASN A 376 8.91 25.40 8.74
N GLU A 377 10.01 26.06 9.11
CA GLU A 377 10.08 27.52 9.12
C GLU A 377 9.77 28.09 7.75
N GLN A 378 10.45 27.59 6.71
CA GLN A 378 10.31 28.10 5.35
C GLN A 378 8.94 27.77 4.76
N VAL A 379 8.42 26.58 4.99
CA VAL A 379 7.09 26.17 4.55
C VAL A 379 6.01 27.05 5.20
N LEU A 380 6.07 27.23 6.53
CA LEU A 380 5.06 28.01 7.27
C LEU A 380 5.08 29.50 6.91
N LYS A 381 6.24 30.05 6.59
CA LYS A 381 6.39 31.46 6.16
C LYS A 381 5.92 31.71 4.73
N ASN A 382 6.02 30.71 3.84
CA ASN A 382 5.81 30.91 2.41
C ASN A 382 4.48 30.37 1.89
N ILE A 383 3.74 29.53 2.65
CA ILE A 383 2.41 29.09 2.27
C ILE A 383 1.38 30.19 2.54
N ASN A 384 0.66 30.62 1.50
CA ASN A 384 -0.41 31.62 1.59
C ASN A 384 -1.79 30.97 1.77
N GLU A 385 -2.00 29.79 1.20
CA GLU A 385 -3.25 29.06 1.26
C GLU A 385 -3.49 28.47 2.67
N LYS A 386 -4.67 27.89 2.86
CA LYS A 386 -5.07 27.25 4.11
C LYS A 386 -4.21 26.00 4.36
N ILE A 387 -3.64 25.90 5.55
CA ILE A 387 -3.10 24.66 6.12
C ILE A 387 -3.99 24.30 7.30
N ASP A 388 -4.56 23.10 7.29
CA ASP A 388 -5.28 22.57 8.45
C ASP A 388 -4.34 21.84 9.40
N GLU A 389 -3.40 21.09 8.84
CA GLU A 389 -2.43 20.30 9.60
C GLU A 389 -1.06 20.31 8.91
N LEU A 390 -0.01 20.17 9.73
CA LEU A 390 1.36 19.94 9.28
C LEU A 390 1.71 18.48 9.53
N SER A 391 2.02 17.73 8.49
CA SER A 391 2.47 16.34 8.56
C SER A 391 3.90 16.27 9.08
N ILE A 392 4.16 15.39 10.02
CA ILE A 392 5.51 15.09 10.51
C ILE A 392 5.70 13.59 10.65
N HIS A 393 6.92 13.13 10.38
CA HIS A 393 7.29 11.72 10.45
C HIS A 393 8.46 11.54 11.40
N TYR A 394 8.46 10.45 12.16
CA TYR A 394 9.59 10.10 13.02
C TYR A 394 9.73 8.59 13.17
N TYR A 395 10.86 8.08 12.75
CA TYR A 395 11.23 6.69 12.92
C TYR A 395 12.37 6.55 13.94
N SER A 396 12.14 5.77 14.97
CA SER A 396 13.19 5.45 15.94
C SER A 396 14.06 4.33 15.40
N ILE A 397 15.25 4.69 14.89
CA ILE A 397 16.18 3.73 14.31
C ILE A 397 16.83 2.92 15.41
N ARG A 398 16.75 1.60 15.28
CA ARG A 398 17.47 0.63 16.11
C ARG A 398 18.67 0.14 15.32
N THR A 399 19.87 0.53 15.74
CA THR A 399 21.10 0.06 15.10
C THR A 399 21.44 -1.33 15.60
N GLU A 400 21.37 -2.34 14.75
CA GLU A 400 21.94 -3.66 15.03
C GLU A 400 23.41 -3.69 14.58
N LYS A 401 24.28 -3.00 15.30
CA LYS A 401 25.72 -3.11 15.06
C LYS A 401 26.33 -4.39 15.61
N ASP A 402 25.63 -5.10 16.48
CA ASP A 402 26.14 -6.29 17.14
C ASP A 402 25.53 -7.56 16.57
N LYS A 403 26.37 -8.43 16.03
CA LYS A 403 26.02 -9.81 15.61
C LYS A 403 25.57 -10.72 16.77
N ASN A 404 25.58 -10.23 18.00
CA ASN A 404 25.08 -10.93 19.18
C ASN A 404 23.58 -10.62 19.38
N PRO A 405 22.79 -11.59 19.90
CA PRO A 405 21.38 -11.32 20.16
C PRO A 405 21.27 -10.08 21.07
N PRO A 406 20.41 -9.12 20.70
CA PRO A 406 20.32 -7.86 21.42
C PRO A 406 19.92 -8.12 22.87
N ASN A 407 20.69 -7.59 23.78
CA ASN A 407 20.43 -7.72 25.20
C ASN A 407 19.54 -6.59 25.74
N TYR A 408 19.15 -6.69 26.99
CA TYR A 408 18.30 -5.71 27.67
C TYR A 408 18.85 -4.28 27.59
N LYS A 409 20.16 -4.07 27.76
CA LYS A 409 20.78 -2.74 27.75
C LYS A 409 20.91 -2.15 26.35
N THR A 410 21.21 -2.97 25.32
CA THR A 410 21.49 -2.51 23.97
C THR A 410 20.25 -2.36 23.11
N ARG A 411 19.16 -3.05 23.42
CA ARG A 411 17.93 -2.98 22.62
C ARG A 411 16.72 -2.49 23.43
N TYR A 412 16.44 -3.10 24.58
CA TYR A 412 15.22 -2.79 25.32
C TYR A 412 15.19 -1.34 25.81
N LEU A 413 16.19 -0.95 26.60
CA LEU A 413 16.23 0.39 27.20
C LEU A 413 16.26 1.50 26.15
N PRO A 414 17.12 1.47 25.09
CA PRO A 414 17.11 2.49 24.06
C PRO A 414 15.78 2.59 23.34
N THR A 415 15.14 1.45 22.99
CA THR A 415 13.84 1.46 22.32
C THR A 415 12.77 2.12 23.19
N VAL A 416 12.68 1.76 24.46
CA VAL A 416 11.71 2.35 25.39
C VAL A 416 11.98 3.84 25.61
N ALA A 417 13.24 4.23 25.76
CA ALA A 417 13.66 5.61 25.98
C ALA A 417 13.42 6.53 24.76
N ALA A 418 13.36 5.97 23.55
CA ALA A 418 13.20 6.73 22.32
C ALA A 418 11.91 7.58 22.29
N SER A 419 10.89 7.22 23.05
CA SER A 419 9.68 8.06 23.22
C SER A 419 9.98 9.45 23.81
N THR A 420 11.11 9.61 24.51
CA THR A 420 11.55 10.93 25.03
C THR A 420 11.94 11.87 23.90
N GLU A 421 12.58 11.37 22.85
CA GLU A 421 12.92 12.17 21.68
C GLU A 421 11.68 12.60 20.92
N VAL A 422 10.70 11.70 20.81
CA VAL A 422 9.40 12.04 20.21
C VAL A 422 8.78 13.24 20.94
N ARG A 423 8.81 13.27 22.28
CA ARG A 423 8.31 14.40 23.06
C ARG A 423 9.05 15.70 22.73
N ILE A 424 10.37 15.63 22.68
CA ILE A 424 11.23 16.80 22.36
C ILE A 424 10.92 17.30 20.95
N MET A 425 10.83 16.41 19.98
CA MET A 425 10.50 16.72 18.59
C MET A 425 9.11 17.37 18.47
N LEU A 426 8.09 16.81 19.11
CA LEU A 426 6.74 17.37 19.12
C LEU A 426 6.72 18.79 19.72
N ASP A 427 7.35 19.00 20.88
CA ASP A 427 7.41 20.32 21.52
C ASP A 427 8.15 21.35 20.69
N ARG A 428 9.13 20.91 19.92
CA ARG A 428 9.86 21.76 18.97
C ARG A 428 8.98 22.13 17.80
N THR A 429 8.33 21.18 17.14
CA THR A 429 7.40 21.46 16.03
C THR A 429 6.27 22.39 16.46
N ILE A 430 5.75 22.22 17.68
CA ILE A 430 4.74 23.13 18.24
C ILE A 430 5.29 24.55 18.36
N ARG A 431 6.53 24.72 18.87
CA ARG A 431 7.16 26.04 18.93
C ARG A 431 7.39 26.67 17.55
N GLU A 432 7.77 25.87 16.55
CA GLU A 432 7.92 26.33 15.16
C GLU A 432 6.60 26.82 14.60
N ILE A 433 5.52 26.06 14.74
CA ILE A 433 4.18 26.46 14.29
C ILE A 433 3.77 27.78 14.96
N ASN A 434 3.91 27.89 16.27
CA ASN A 434 3.53 29.10 17.02
C ASN A 434 4.38 30.32 16.66
N LYS A 435 5.66 30.11 16.29
CA LYS A 435 6.58 31.17 15.94
C LYS A 435 6.39 31.68 14.52
N TYR A 436 6.18 30.77 13.57
CA TYR A 436 6.21 31.09 12.15
C TYR A 436 4.84 31.15 11.47
N SER A 437 3.78 30.80 12.20
CA SER A 437 2.42 30.89 11.66
C SER A 437 1.46 31.53 12.66
N HIS A 438 0.61 32.43 12.16
CA HIS A 438 -0.52 32.99 12.91
C HIS A 438 -1.82 32.21 12.70
N LYS A 439 -1.77 31.11 11.92
CA LYS A 439 -2.90 30.24 11.61
C LYS A 439 -3.02 29.17 12.70
N ASN A 440 -4.24 28.73 13.01
CA ASN A 440 -4.48 27.61 13.92
C ASN A 440 -4.19 26.27 13.19
N ILE A 441 -2.90 25.93 13.05
CA ILE A 441 -2.45 24.71 12.38
C ILE A 441 -2.33 23.60 13.42
N LYS A 442 -2.90 22.43 13.10
CA LYS A 442 -2.73 21.22 13.89
C LYS A 442 -1.56 20.40 13.36
N ILE A 443 -1.19 19.36 14.08
CA ILE A 443 -0.16 18.39 13.67
C ILE A 443 -0.85 17.09 13.27
N ALA A 444 -0.49 16.58 12.11
CA ALA A 444 -0.64 15.19 11.71
C ALA A 444 0.70 14.49 11.92
N PHE A 445 0.82 13.72 13.00
CA PHE A 445 1.96 12.83 13.23
C PHE A 445 1.63 11.49 12.58
N ASP A 446 1.61 11.46 11.26
CA ASP A 446 0.97 10.43 10.45
C ASP A 446 1.89 9.29 10.01
N GLU A 447 3.20 9.42 10.27
CA GLU A 447 4.13 8.30 10.15
C GLU A 447 5.08 8.22 11.36
N TRP A 448 5.02 7.11 12.05
CA TRP A 448 5.99 6.79 13.09
C TRP A 448 6.09 5.29 13.29
N ASN A 449 7.26 4.82 13.62
CA ASN A 449 7.51 3.45 14.08
C ASN A 449 8.92 3.33 14.67
N THR A 450 9.26 2.13 15.15
CA THR A 450 10.62 1.68 15.34
C THR A 450 11.02 0.82 14.15
N TYR A 451 12.27 0.91 13.69
CA TYR A 451 12.77 0.01 12.66
C TYR A 451 14.27 -0.27 12.82
N VAL A 452 14.74 -1.37 12.27
CA VAL A 452 16.16 -1.70 12.22
C VAL A 452 16.73 -1.18 10.91
N GLU A 453 17.83 -0.42 10.99
CA GLU A 453 18.49 0.14 9.83
C GLU A 453 18.94 -0.98 8.89
N ALA A 454 18.41 -0.92 7.68
CA ALA A 454 18.78 -1.66 6.49
C ALA A 454 18.91 -3.17 6.63
N HIS A 455 17.89 -3.90 6.26
CA HIS A 455 18.16 -5.24 5.71
C HIS A 455 17.07 -5.66 4.75
N THR A 456 17.41 -5.65 3.47
CA THR A 456 16.61 -6.19 2.37
C THR A 456 15.54 -5.23 1.83
N PRO A 457 15.03 -5.50 0.63
CA PRO A 457 14.19 -4.55 -0.11
C PRO A 457 12.90 -4.16 0.60
N TYR A 458 12.56 -4.83 1.72
CA TYR A 458 11.35 -4.55 2.48
C TYR A 458 11.65 -4.62 3.96
N PHE A 459 11.36 -3.57 4.71
CA PHE A 459 11.52 -3.44 6.16
C PHE A 459 10.70 -4.50 6.91
N ILE A 460 11.26 -5.70 7.07
CA ILE A 460 10.64 -6.79 7.83
C ILE A 460 11.08 -6.65 9.29
N GLU A 461 10.13 -6.38 10.16
CA GLU A 461 10.41 -6.12 11.57
C GLU A 461 9.82 -7.21 12.47
N ASN A 462 10.62 -7.63 13.46
CA ASN A 462 10.18 -8.48 14.54
C ASN A 462 9.94 -7.63 15.79
N TYR A 463 8.73 -7.14 15.96
CA TYR A 463 8.32 -6.35 17.10
C TYR A 463 8.22 -7.19 18.37
N ASN A 464 8.56 -6.56 19.50
CA ASN A 464 8.49 -7.16 20.82
C ASN A 464 7.90 -6.20 21.86
N ILE A 465 7.98 -6.55 23.14
CA ILE A 465 7.41 -5.75 24.22
C ILE A 465 8.02 -4.34 24.33
N ALA A 466 9.30 -4.15 23.97
CA ALA A 466 9.91 -2.82 23.99
C ALA A 466 9.25 -1.88 22.99
N ASP A 467 8.91 -2.40 21.80
CA ASP A 467 8.21 -1.64 20.77
C ASP A 467 6.78 -1.29 21.20
N ALA A 468 6.12 -2.20 21.91
CA ALA A 468 4.80 -1.93 22.50
C ALA A 468 4.85 -0.82 23.55
N ILE A 469 5.85 -0.83 24.43
CA ILE A 469 6.04 0.21 25.45
C ILE A 469 6.39 1.55 24.79
N TYR A 470 7.25 1.53 23.76
CA TYR A 470 7.54 2.71 22.96
C TYR A 470 6.26 3.30 22.36
N ALA A 471 5.45 2.47 21.70
CA ALA A 471 4.19 2.89 21.10
C ALA A 471 3.22 3.48 22.13
N ALA A 472 3.06 2.84 23.29
CA ALA A 472 2.23 3.36 24.37
C ALA A 472 2.72 4.73 24.87
N SER A 473 4.03 4.86 25.08
CA SER A 473 4.64 6.11 25.56
C SER A 473 4.51 7.24 24.54
N LEU A 474 4.67 6.92 23.25
CA LEU A 474 4.45 7.86 22.13
C LEU A 474 3.00 8.32 22.07
N LEU A 475 2.04 7.40 22.14
CA LEU A 475 0.62 7.74 22.13
C LEU A 475 0.24 8.63 23.32
N HIS A 476 0.77 8.36 24.52
CA HIS A 476 0.61 9.26 25.66
C HIS A 476 1.19 10.65 25.40
N ALA A 477 2.35 10.74 24.76
CA ALA A 477 2.94 12.03 24.40
C ALA A 477 2.05 12.83 23.42
N CYS A 478 1.45 12.16 22.44
CA CYS A 478 0.51 12.77 21.48
C CYS A 478 -0.81 13.19 22.16
N ILE A 479 -1.40 12.29 22.93
CA ILE A 479 -2.67 12.53 23.62
C ILE A 479 -2.56 13.72 24.59
N ASN A 480 -1.43 13.82 25.33
CA ASN A 480 -1.19 14.96 26.23
C ASN A 480 -1.03 16.31 25.49
N ARG A 481 -0.94 16.29 24.16
CA ARG A 481 -0.90 17.46 23.26
C ARG A 481 -2.08 17.46 22.28
N GLY A 482 -3.18 16.82 22.66
CA GLY A 482 -4.34 16.64 21.78
C GLY A 482 -5.08 17.94 21.44
N ASP A 483 -4.71 19.06 22.04
CA ASP A 483 -5.13 20.39 21.64
C ASP A 483 -4.52 20.83 20.31
N ILE A 484 -3.34 20.30 19.97
CA ILE A 484 -2.63 20.60 18.72
C ILE A 484 -2.40 19.38 17.84
N ILE A 485 -2.17 18.18 18.40
CA ILE A 485 -2.01 16.95 17.63
C ILE A 485 -3.39 16.35 17.36
N ARG A 486 -3.81 16.36 16.09
CA ARG A 486 -5.11 15.82 15.69
C ARG A 486 -5.03 14.37 15.27
N ASN A 487 -4.05 14.02 14.45
CA ASN A 487 -3.88 12.70 13.86
C ASN A 487 -2.56 12.08 14.30
N THR A 488 -2.61 10.79 14.66
CA THR A 488 -1.41 9.99 14.98
C THR A 488 -1.52 8.67 14.24
N GLY A 489 -0.61 8.41 13.28
CA GLY A 489 -0.65 7.25 12.42
C GLY A 489 0.63 6.42 12.45
N ILE A 490 0.50 5.17 12.85
CA ILE A 490 1.63 4.25 12.73
C ILE A 490 1.83 3.82 11.27
N TYR A 491 3.07 3.77 10.83
CA TYR A 491 3.44 3.18 9.57
C TYR A 491 4.01 1.78 9.83
N HIS A 492 3.40 0.70 9.42
CA HIS A 492 2.45 0.49 8.36
C HIS A 492 1.36 -0.50 8.82
N LEU A 493 0.30 -0.71 8.01
CA LEU A 493 -0.81 -1.60 8.39
C LEU A 493 -0.46 -3.09 8.23
N ILE A 494 0.13 -3.48 7.10
CA ILE A 494 0.33 -4.88 6.71
C ILE A 494 1.80 -5.18 6.41
N ASN A 495 2.34 -6.25 6.97
CA ASN A 495 3.64 -6.86 6.71
C ASN A 495 4.84 -5.92 6.91
N VAL A 496 5.09 -5.03 5.95
CA VAL A 496 6.22 -4.10 5.98
C VAL A 496 6.09 -3.17 7.17
N MET A 497 6.91 -3.32 8.20
CA MET A 497 6.76 -2.64 9.49
C MET A 497 5.33 -2.76 10.07
N GLY A 498 4.63 -3.83 9.70
CA GLY A 498 3.18 -3.93 9.76
C GLY A 498 2.61 -4.18 11.15
N ASN A 499 1.47 -3.56 11.41
CA ASN A 499 0.62 -3.86 12.55
C ASN A 499 0.15 -5.33 12.51
N TYR A 500 -0.27 -5.78 11.36
CA TYR A 500 -0.64 -7.16 11.11
C TYR A 500 0.40 -7.82 10.22
N GLN A 501 0.89 -8.96 10.66
CA GLN A 501 1.83 -9.77 9.91
C GLN A 501 1.09 -10.96 9.31
N ILE A 502 1.36 -11.20 8.03
CA ILE A 502 0.73 -12.27 7.26
C ILE A 502 1.83 -13.18 6.71
N ASP A 503 1.91 -14.40 7.22
CA ASP A 503 2.69 -15.46 6.60
C ASP A 503 1.75 -16.56 6.17
N ARG A 504 1.61 -16.72 4.88
CA ARG A 504 0.81 -17.79 4.21
C ARG A 504 -0.38 -18.37 5.00
N LYS A 505 -0.13 -18.95 6.17
CA LYS A 505 -1.13 -19.66 7.00
C LYS A 505 -1.56 -18.89 8.24
N LYS A 506 -0.77 -17.92 8.66
CA LYS A 506 -0.95 -17.27 9.94
C LYS A 506 -1.08 -15.77 9.76
N ILE A 507 -2.00 -15.20 10.47
CA ILE A 507 -2.09 -13.76 10.70
C ILE A 507 -1.87 -13.57 12.19
N TRP A 508 -1.00 -12.63 12.52
CA TRP A 508 -0.82 -12.24 13.91
C TRP A 508 -0.69 -10.73 14.04
N LYS A 509 -1.11 -10.23 15.16
CA LYS A 509 -0.95 -8.83 15.55
C LYS A 509 0.46 -8.62 16.08
N SER A 510 1.12 -7.55 15.67
CA SER A 510 2.34 -7.11 16.34
C SER A 510 2.02 -6.64 17.75
N PRO A 511 2.97 -6.67 18.70
CA PRO A 511 2.76 -6.12 20.04
C PRO A 511 2.32 -4.65 20.05
N THR A 512 2.76 -3.87 19.06
CA THR A 512 2.32 -2.46 18.86
C THR A 512 0.85 -2.37 18.51
N THR A 513 0.32 -3.30 17.71
CA THR A 513 -1.10 -3.34 17.36
C THR A 513 -2.00 -3.51 18.58
N LEU A 514 -1.61 -4.37 19.52
CA LEU A 514 -2.37 -4.57 20.76
C LEU A 514 -2.47 -3.27 21.57
N VAL A 515 -1.42 -2.46 21.56
CA VAL A 515 -1.42 -1.13 22.19
C VAL A 515 -2.37 -0.19 21.45
N LEU A 516 -2.31 -0.15 20.12
CA LEU A 516 -3.20 0.71 19.32
C LEU A 516 -4.67 0.36 19.53
N GLU A 517 -5.01 -0.92 19.54
CA GLU A 517 -6.37 -1.39 19.83
C GLU A 517 -6.84 -0.98 21.23
N LEU A 518 -5.97 -1.14 22.23
CA LEU A 518 -6.25 -0.73 23.60
C LEU A 518 -6.53 0.77 23.68
N PHE A 519 -5.66 1.59 23.08
CA PHE A 519 -5.84 3.03 23.06
C PHE A 519 -7.11 3.45 22.30
N THR A 520 -7.35 2.92 21.11
CA THR A 520 -8.55 3.22 20.33
C THR A 520 -9.82 2.86 21.09
N LYS A 521 -9.83 1.75 21.81
CA LYS A 521 -10.98 1.29 22.59
C LYS A 521 -11.29 2.20 23.77
N PHE A 522 -10.26 2.68 24.48
CA PHE A 522 -10.41 3.42 25.74
C PHE A 522 -10.18 4.93 25.60
N HIS A 523 -9.63 5.40 24.50
CA HIS A 523 -9.43 6.83 24.24
C HIS A 523 -10.73 7.48 23.74
N LYS A 524 -11.70 7.58 24.63
CA LYS A 524 -13.00 8.20 24.35
C LYS A 524 -13.33 9.21 25.44
N GLY A 525 -13.60 10.46 25.04
CA GLY A 525 -14.02 11.50 25.97
C GLY A 525 -12.94 12.55 26.25
N LEU A 526 -12.92 13.07 27.49
CA LEU A 526 -12.03 14.15 27.88
C LEU A 526 -10.70 13.62 28.41
N ILE A 527 -9.62 14.29 28.03
CA ILE A 527 -8.29 13.99 28.56
C ILE A 527 -8.12 14.72 29.89
N LEU A 528 -7.82 13.97 30.93
CA LEU A 528 -7.53 14.52 32.24
C LEU A 528 -6.02 14.77 32.38
N LYS A 529 -5.65 15.94 32.91
CA LYS A 529 -4.25 16.20 33.26
C LYS A 529 -3.85 15.27 34.39
N SER A 530 -2.87 14.42 34.13
CA SER A 530 -2.29 13.50 35.12
C SER A 530 -0.81 13.82 35.35
N LYS A 531 -0.34 13.57 36.56
CA LYS A 531 1.07 13.63 36.92
C LYS A 531 1.44 12.30 37.56
N ILE A 532 2.39 11.60 36.96
CA ILE A 532 2.97 10.38 37.50
C ILE A 532 4.31 10.74 38.11
N ILE A 533 4.53 10.30 39.33
CA ILE A 533 5.82 10.42 40.04
C ILE A 533 6.35 9.01 40.20
N THR A 534 7.49 8.73 39.57
CA THR A 534 8.13 7.43 39.59
C THR A 534 9.65 7.62 39.52
N GLU A 535 10.40 6.57 39.77
CA GLU A 535 11.82 6.54 39.53
C GLU A 535 12.15 6.68 38.06
N ASN A 536 13.26 7.35 37.78
CA ASN A 536 13.78 7.50 36.44
C ASN A 536 14.77 6.39 36.14
N PHE A 537 14.86 5.96 34.90
CA PHE A 537 15.95 5.11 34.43
C PHE A 537 16.80 5.89 33.42
N TYR A 538 18.09 5.55 33.39
CA TYR A 538 19.01 6.10 32.40
C TYR A 538 19.26 5.07 31.30
N SER A 539 19.15 5.48 30.04
CA SER A 539 19.54 4.69 28.87
C SER A 539 20.69 5.39 28.17
N PRO A 540 21.88 4.79 28.10
CA PRO A 540 22.90 5.29 27.19
C PRO A 540 22.41 5.09 25.75
N ARG A 541 22.62 6.10 24.94
CA ARG A 541 22.39 6.05 23.50
C ARG A 541 23.70 5.92 22.76
#